data_1fcf5552df9fc64cd5cc7b4b5ff133ca
#
_entry.id   1fcf5552df9fc64cd5cc7b4b5ff133ca
#
_cell.length_a   1.000
_cell.length_b   1.000
_cell.length_c   1.000
_cell.angle_alpha   90.00
_cell.angle_beta   90.00
_cell.angle_gamma   90.00
#
_symmetry.space_group_name_H-M   'P 1'
#
loop_
_entity.id
_entity.type
_entity.pdbx_description
1 polymer ?
#
loop_
_entity_poly.entity_id
_entity_poly.type
_entity_poly.pdbx_seq_one_letter_code
_entity_poly.pdbx_strand_id
1 'polypeptide(L)'
;MRHNALQDTEAELIRDVCRDVRIETELITIQSDLIQGNDAPNARLDISARGVWSPCERTFFDVRVTHPNADSHMEKPLDQIYRENESQKKNLYNERVIQCEKGTFTPLVFTTSGGMGPECDRLNKRLADLIAMKMKEQYSHVVRHIRTRLRFALLKSVLVAVRVVRGKKSAVVQPPLEISFNLFPQASVD
;
A
#
# COMPACT_ATOMS: atom_id res chain seq x y z
N MET A 1 -0.75 -12.69 4.43
CA MET A 1 0.04 -13.13 3.26
C MET A 1 -0.27 -12.38 1.95
N ARG A 2 -1.53 -12.06 1.57
CA ARG A 2 -1.82 -11.28 0.33
C ARG A 2 -1.38 -9.82 0.43
N HIS A 3 -1.35 -9.29 1.60
CA HIS A 3 -1.07 -7.94 1.97
C HIS A 3 0.44 -7.61 1.83
N ASN A 4 1.32 -8.47 2.30
CA ASN A 4 2.76 -8.19 2.42
C ASN A 4 3.44 -7.83 1.08
N ALA A 5 3.12 -8.53 -0.02
CA ALA A 5 3.76 -8.24 -1.31
C ALA A 5 3.41 -6.85 -1.87
N LEU A 6 2.17 -6.38 -1.64
CA LEU A 6 1.77 -5.01 -2.00
C LEU A 6 2.37 -3.98 -1.06
N GLN A 7 2.35 -4.25 0.25
CA GLN A 7 2.99 -3.43 1.27
C GLN A 7 4.47 -3.22 0.96
N ASP A 8 5.20 -4.30 0.68
CA ASP A 8 6.62 -4.24 0.34
C ASP A 8 6.86 -3.41 -0.93
N THR A 9 6.06 -3.63 -1.98
CA THR A 9 6.19 -2.89 -3.24
C THR A 9 5.89 -1.40 -3.07
N GLU A 10 4.84 -1.04 -2.33
CA GLU A 10 4.52 0.37 -2.03
C GLU A 10 5.62 1.00 -1.15
N ALA A 11 6.11 0.28 -0.15
CA ALA A 11 7.20 0.76 0.69
C ALA A 11 8.49 1.01 -0.10
N GLU A 12 8.82 0.16 -1.09
CA GLU A 12 9.95 0.38 -2.00
C GLU A 12 9.76 1.63 -2.86
N LEU A 13 8.60 1.81 -3.49
CA LEU A 13 8.29 2.99 -4.29
C LEU A 13 8.37 4.28 -3.46
N ILE A 14 7.90 4.24 -2.22
CA ILE A 14 7.98 5.36 -1.28
C ILE A 14 9.45 5.64 -0.90
N ARG A 15 10.29 4.60 -0.68
CA ARG A 15 11.72 4.75 -0.37
C ARG A 15 12.50 5.44 -1.47
N ASP A 16 12.09 5.29 -2.71
CA ASP A 16 12.77 5.93 -3.83
C ASP A 16 12.78 7.47 -3.70
N VAL A 17 11.79 8.07 -3.04
CA VAL A 17 11.61 9.53 -3.01
C VAL A 17 11.34 10.12 -1.62
N CYS A 18 11.01 9.31 -0.62
CA CYS A 18 10.70 9.75 0.73
C CYS A 18 11.77 9.33 1.74
N ARG A 19 11.68 9.89 2.95
CA ARG A 19 12.62 9.61 4.05
C ARG A 19 11.93 8.85 5.18
N ASP A 20 12.74 8.20 6.03
CA ASP A 20 12.27 7.55 7.26
C ASP A 20 11.08 6.62 7.01
N VAL A 21 11.22 5.77 5.97
CA VAL A 21 10.21 4.78 5.60
C VAL A 21 10.30 3.58 6.52
N ARG A 22 9.22 3.31 7.24
CA ARG A 22 9.11 2.20 8.20
C ARG A 22 7.95 1.31 7.79
N ILE A 23 8.10 0.00 8.01
CA ILE A 23 7.08 -1.02 7.83
C ILE A 23 6.60 -1.46 9.21
N GLU A 24 5.31 -1.84 9.31
CA GLU A 24 4.69 -2.29 10.57
C GLU A 24 4.88 -1.27 11.72
N THR A 25 4.59 0.00 11.43
CA THR A 25 4.79 1.09 12.41
C THR A 25 3.76 1.00 13.53
N GLU A 26 4.24 0.81 14.76
CA GLU A 26 3.41 0.90 15.96
C GLU A 26 2.95 2.33 16.19
N LEU A 27 1.66 2.49 16.49
CA LEU A 27 1.09 3.79 16.83
C LEU A 27 1.25 4.08 18.33
N ILE A 28 1.45 5.35 18.66
CA ILE A 28 1.49 5.82 20.05
C ILE A 28 0.21 5.38 20.78
N THR A 29 0.37 4.81 21.96
CA THR A 29 -0.77 4.35 22.79
C THR A 29 -1.64 5.54 23.18
N ILE A 30 -2.94 5.42 22.99
CA ILE A 30 -3.91 6.44 23.41
C ILE A 30 -4.02 6.43 24.94
N GLN A 31 -3.84 7.58 25.56
CA GLN A 31 -3.99 7.79 27.01
C GLN A 31 -5.29 8.53 27.36
N SER A 32 -6.16 8.78 26.40
CA SER A 32 -7.35 9.58 26.56
C SER A 32 -8.57 8.90 25.94
N ASP A 33 -9.66 8.82 26.71
CA ASP A 33 -10.96 8.29 26.27
C ASP A 33 -11.68 9.19 25.23
N LEU A 34 -11.07 10.35 24.89
CA LEU A 34 -11.66 11.33 23.99
C LEU A 34 -11.38 11.05 22.51
N ILE A 35 -10.49 10.13 22.17
CA ILE A 35 -10.13 9.82 20.78
C ILE A 35 -10.98 8.66 20.28
N GLN A 36 -11.77 8.91 19.23
CA GLN A 36 -12.53 7.87 18.56
C GLN A 36 -11.66 7.05 17.61
N GLY A 37 -11.95 5.76 17.47
CA GLY A 37 -11.27 4.89 16.51
C GLY A 37 -10.61 3.68 17.16
N ASN A 38 -9.51 3.21 16.56
CA ASN A 38 -8.77 2.06 17.07
C ASN A 38 -7.93 2.43 18.28
N ASP A 39 -8.38 2.03 19.47
CA ASP A 39 -7.75 2.25 20.79
C ASP A 39 -6.79 1.11 21.19
N ALA A 40 -6.65 0.07 20.36
CA ALA A 40 -5.79 -1.06 20.68
C ALA A 40 -4.36 -0.58 21.00
N PRO A 41 -3.78 -1.02 22.13
CA PRO A 41 -2.47 -0.55 22.59
C PRO A 41 -1.34 -0.86 21.61
N ASN A 42 -1.47 -1.97 20.87
CA ASN A 42 -0.48 -2.42 19.88
C ASN A 42 -0.95 -2.21 18.43
N ALA A 43 -1.79 -1.19 18.17
CA ALA A 43 -2.23 -0.90 16.82
C ALA A 43 -1.03 -0.52 15.95
N ARG A 44 -0.98 -1.12 14.75
CA ARG A 44 0.09 -0.89 13.76
C ARG A 44 -0.51 -0.47 12.44
N LEU A 45 0.24 0.35 11.73
CA LEU A 45 -0.02 0.68 10.34
C LEU A 45 1.10 0.14 9.46
N ASP A 46 0.74 -0.28 8.26
CA ASP A 46 1.60 -1.06 7.39
C ASP A 46 2.86 -0.33 6.96
N ILE A 47 2.74 0.95 6.64
CA ILE A 47 3.85 1.79 6.18
C ILE A 47 3.73 3.16 6.84
N SER A 48 4.86 3.77 7.19
CA SER A 48 4.93 5.21 7.45
C SER A 48 6.15 5.81 6.75
N ALA A 49 6.04 7.07 6.32
CA ALA A 49 7.10 7.77 5.61
C ALA A 49 7.01 9.28 5.83
N ARG A 50 8.13 10.01 5.62
CA ARG A 50 8.16 11.47 5.62
C ARG A 50 8.41 12.00 4.22
N GLY A 51 7.68 13.05 3.85
CA GLY A 51 7.93 13.78 2.61
C GLY A 51 7.03 13.41 1.43
N VAL A 52 5.95 12.67 1.66
CA VAL A 52 5.00 12.30 0.60
C VAL A 52 4.16 13.50 0.18
N TRP A 53 3.37 14.05 1.11
CA TRP A 53 2.50 15.18 0.84
C TRP A 53 3.17 16.51 1.15
N SER A 54 3.93 16.57 2.23
CA SER A 54 4.69 17.73 2.69
C SER A 54 6.07 17.30 3.18
N PRO A 55 7.16 18.08 2.99
CA PRO A 55 8.54 17.67 3.25
C PRO A 55 8.82 17.20 4.68
N CYS A 56 8.14 17.75 5.67
CA CYS A 56 8.35 17.45 7.09
C CYS A 56 7.27 16.57 7.71
N GLU A 57 6.18 16.35 7.01
CA GLU A 57 5.03 15.62 7.52
C GLU A 57 5.23 14.11 7.40
N ARG A 58 4.85 13.39 8.46
CA ARG A 58 4.79 11.94 8.44
C ARG A 58 3.42 11.50 7.94
N THR A 59 3.40 10.65 6.95
CA THR A 59 2.20 10.01 6.42
C THR A 59 2.21 8.55 6.79
N PHE A 60 1.06 8.04 7.22
CA PHE A 60 0.83 6.65 7.55
C PHE A 60 -0.09 6.03 6.51
N PHE A 61 0.19 4.78 6.16
CA PHE A 61 -0.54 4.03 5.15
C PHE A 61 -0.97 2.68 5.68
N ASP A 62 -2.16 2.24 5.26
CA ASP A 62 -2.67 0.91 5.56
C ASP A 62 -3.19 0.29 4.26
N VAL A 63 -2.66 -0.87 3.91
CA VAL A 63 -2.97 -1.60 2.67
C VAL A 63 -4.15 -2.53 2.91
N ARG A 64 -5.14 -2.48 2.04
CA ARG A 64 -6.29 -3.38 2.04
C ARG A 64 -6.53 -3.96 0.66
N VAL A 65 -6.64 -5.28 0.57
CA VAL A 65 -7.03 -5.97 -0.66
C VAL A 65 -8.46 -6.49 -0.49
N THR A 66 -9.39 -6.01 -1.31
CA THR A 66 -10.78 -6.44 -1.32
C THR A 66 -11.11 -7.27 -2.56
N HIS A 67 -12.07 -8.19 -2.43
CA HIS A 67 -12.60 -8.96 -3.56
C HIS A 67 -13.91 -8.33 -4.03
N PRO A 68 -13.95 -7.71 -5.23
CA PRO A 68 -15.13 -6.97 -5.65
C PRO A 68 -16.36 -7.88 -5.88
N ASN A 69 -16.14 -9.16 -6.21
CA ASN A 69 -17.21 -10.13 -6.44
C ASN A 69 -17.50 -10.99 -5.18
N ALA A 70 -17.19 -10.51 -3.98
CA ALA A 70 -17.63 -11.16 -2.75
C ALA A 70 -19.16 -10.96 -2.60
N ASP A 71 -19.84 -11.92 -1.96
CA ASP A 71 -21.30 -11.86 -1.78
C ASP A 71 -21.77 -10.54 -1.15
N SER A 72 -20.97 -9.98 -0.24
CA SER A 72 -21.23 -8.68 0.39
C SER A 72 -21.09 -7.47 -0.54
N HIS A 73 -20.60 -7.68 -1.77
CA HIS A 73 -20.33 -6.62 -2.75
C HIS A 73 -21.04 -6.81 -4.08
N MET A 74 -21.77 -7.93 -4.28
CA MET A 74 -22.34 -8.32 -5.59
C MET A 74 -23.26 -7.27 -6.23
N GLU A 75 -23.95 -6.47 -5.40
CA GLU A 75 -24.89 -5.45 -5.88
C GLU A 75 -24.30 -4.03 -5.87
N LYS A 76 -23.03 -3.88 -5.48
CA LYS A 76 -22.42 -2.56 -5.32
C LYS A 76 -21.53 -2.20 -6.49
N PRO A 77 -21.63 -0.97 -7.02
CA PRO A 77 -20.67 -0.46 -8.00
C PRO A 77 -19.28 -0.40 -7.39
N LEU A 78 -18.26 -0.61 -8.22
CA LEU A 78 -16.87 -0.68 -7.78
C LEU A 78 -16.42 0.56 -7.02
N ASP A 79 -16.81 1.75 -7.47
CA ASP A 79 -16.49 3.02 -6.81
C ASP A 79 -17.05 3.11 -5.38
N GLN A 80 -18.22 2.55 -5.16
CA GLN A 80 -18.81 2.48 -3.83
C GLN A 80 -17.98 1.55 -2.93
N ILE A 81 -17.55 0.39 -3.44
CA ILE A 81 -16.71 -0.55 -2.71
C ILE A 81 -15.41 0.12 -2.26
N TYR A 82 -14.74 0.88 -3.13
CA TYR A 82 -13.54 1.64 -2.78
C TYR A 82 -13.82 2.64 -1.67
N ARG A 83 -14.83 3.50 -1.84
CA ARG A 83 -15.17 4.54 -0.86
C ARG A 83 -15.53 3.98 0.51
N GLU A 84 -16.31 2.89 0.56
CA GLU A 84 -16.66 2.23 1.82
C GLU A 84 -15.42 1.71 2.55
N ASN A 85 -14.50 1.04 1.82
CA ASN A 85 -13.27 0.52 2.39
C ASN A 85 -12.33 1.64 2.87
N GLU A 86 -12.17 2.71 2.10
CA GLU A 86 -11.38 3.88 2.47
C GLU A 86 -11.97 4.58 3.69
N SER A 87 -13.29 4.78 3.73
CA SER A 87 -13.99 5.38 4.88
C SER A 87 -13.86 4.55 6.14
N GLN A 88 -14.01 3.22 6.06
CA GLN A 88 -13.80 2.33 7.20
C GLN A 88 -12.39 2.47 7.80
N LYS A 89 -11.36 2.54 6.94
CA LYS A 89 -9.98 2.71 7.41
C LYS A 89 -9.75 4.11 8.00
N LYS A 90 -10.31 5.14 7.38
CA LYS A 90 -10.25 6.52 7.91
C LYS A 90 -10.93 6.62 9.27
N ASN A 91 -12.10 6.04 9.45
CA ASN A 91 -12.80 6.03 10.73
C ASN A 91 -12.00 5.31 11.84
N LEU A 92 -11.22 4.28 11.47
CA LEU A 92 -10.41 3.54 12.44
C LEU A 92 -9.12 4.28 12.85
N TYR A 93 -8.46 4.99 11.94
CA TYR A 93 -7.10 5.44 12.17
C TYR A 93 -6.88 6.94 12.05
N ASN A 94 -7.71 7.66 11.29
CA ASN A 94 -7.43 9.05 10.92
C ASN A 94 -7.34 9.95 12.14
N GLU A 95 -8.28 9.87 13.07
CA GLU A 95 -8.30 10.72 14.26
C GLU A 95 -7.08 10.43 15.16
N ARG A 96 -6.77 9.15 15.40
CA ARG A 96 -5.60 8.75 16.17
C ARG A 96 -4.30 9.27 15.54
N VAL A 97 -4.14 9.13 14.23
CA VAL A 97 -2.95 9.60 13.51
C VAL A 97 -2.83 11.12 13.61
N ILE A 98 -3.92 11.87 13.45
CA ILE A 98 -3.89 13.32 13.56
C ILE A 98 -3.58 13.76 14.99
N GLN A 99 -4.24 13.18 15.98
CA GLN A 99 -4.17 13.64 17.37
C GLN A 99 -2.88 13.17 18.08
N CYS A 100 -2.48 11.91 17.88
CA CYS A 100 -1.34 11.34 18.59
C CYS A 100 -0.04 11.47 17.79
N GLU A 101 -0.06 11.06 16.51
CA GLU A 101 1.14 11.01 15.67
C GLU A 101 1.49 12.35 15.03
N LYS A 102 0.55 13.33 15.05
CA LYS A 102 0.69 14.63 14.37
C LYS A 102 1.04 14.48 12.88
N GLY A 103 0.43 13.49 12.24
CA GLY A 103 0.65 13.13 10.84
C GLY A 103 -0.63 13.03 10.04
N THR A 104 -0.53 12.54 8.81
CA THR A 104 -1.65 12.25 7.91
C THR A 104 -1.83 10.75 7.72
N PHE A 105 -3.05 10.33 7.41
CA PHE A 105 -3.39 8.93 7.11
C PHE A 105 -3.94 8.81 5.69
N THR A 106 -3.44 7.83 4.93
CA THR A 106 -3.90 7.52 3.57
C THR A 106 -4.16 6.02 3.44
N PRO A 107 -5.42 5.58 3.29
CA PRO A 107 -5.74 4.19 3.04
C PRO A 107 -5.36 3.76 1.62
N LEU A 108 -4.76 2.59 1.47
CA LEU A 108 -4.36 2.02 0.19
C LEU A 108 -5.24 0.82 -0.15
N VAL A 109 -6.36 1.07 -0.82
CA VAL A 109 -7.34 0.05 -1.16
C VAL A 109 -7.08 -0.49 -2.56
N PHE A 110 -6.86 -1.81 -2.65
CA PHE A 110 -6.73 -2.54 -3.90
C PHE A 110 -7.85 -3.56 -4.06
N THR A 111 -8.15 -3.93 -5.31
CA THR A 111 -8.99 -5.09 -5.60
C THR A 111 -8.18 -6.25 -6.12
N THR A 112 -8.67 -7.46 -5.88
CA THR A 112 -8.04 -8.70 -6.42
C THR A 112 -8.00 -8.75 -7.94
N SER A 113 -8.79 -7.92 -8.63
CA SER A 113 -8.79 -7.75 -10.09
C SER A 113 -7.75 -6.75 -10.62
N GLY A 114 -6.97 -6.11 -9.76
CA GLY A 114 -5.90 -5.18 -10.15
C GLY A 114 -6.30 -3.71 -10.17
N GLY A 115 -7.50 -3.37 -9.71
CA GLY A 115 -7.93 -1.99 -9.52
C GLY A 115 -7.42 -1.41 -8.20
N MET A 116 -7.42 -0.08 -8.10
CA MET A 116 -7.05 0.65 -6.90
C MET A 116 -8.04 1.77 -6.61
N GLY A 117 -8.25 2.06 -5.33
CA GLY A 117 -9.13 3.13 -4.88
C GLY A 117 -8.58 4.53 -5.15
N PRO A 118 -9.42 5.56 -5.07
CA PRO A 118 -9.03 6.95 -5.35
C PRO A 118 -7.85 7.46 -4.53
N GLU A 119 -7.78 7.13 -3.23
CA GLU A 119 -6.67 7.56 -2.37
C GLU A 119 -5.35 6.89 -2.76
N CYS A 120 -5.40 5.61 -3.11
CA CYS A 120 -4.25 4.86 -3.61
C CYS A 120 -3.77 5.40 -4.97
N ASP A 121 -4.68 5.68 -5.91
CA ASP A 121 -4.33 6.27 -7.21
C ASP A 121 -3.72 7.67 -7.05
N ARG A 122 -4.24 8.47 -6.11
CA ARG A 122 -3.68 9.79 -5.76
C ARG A 122 -2.25 9.68 -5.23
N LEU A 123 -1.98 8.73 -4.33
CA LEU A 123 -0.63 8.46 -3.84
C LEU A 123 0.30 8.08 -4.99
N ASN A 124 -0.10 7.12 -5.80
CA ASN A 124 0.75 6.61 -6.89
C ASN A 124 1.05 7.68 -7.96
N LYS A 125 0.11 8.58 -8.24
CA LYS A 125 0.36 9.76 -9.08
C LYS A 125 1.39 10.69 -8.43
N ARG A 126 1.25 10.95 -7.13
CA ARG A 126 2.22 11.78 -6.38
C ARG A 126 3.62 11.17 -6.36
N LEU A 127 3.72 9.86 -6.13
CA LEU A 127 5.02 9.16 -6.20
C LEU A 127 5.62 9.23 -7.60
N ALA A 128 4.79 9.09 -8.64
CA ALA A 128 5.26 9.21 -10.02
C ALA A 128 5.83 10.59 -10.31
N ASP A 129 5.20 11.67 -9.83
CA ASP A 129 5.74 13.04 -9.95
C ASP A 129 7.10 13.16 -9.27
N LEU A 130 7.20 12.68 -8.03
CA LEU A 130 8.45 12.78 -7.25
C LEU A 130 9.58 11.96 -7.86
N ILE A 131 9.29 10.72 -8.32
CA ILE A 131 10.26 9.84 -8.98
C ILE A 131 10.69 10.45 -10.33
N ALA A 132 9.75 10.93 -11.15
CA ALA A 132 10.03 11.54 -12.43
C ALA A 132 10.97 12.75 -12.30
N MET A 133 10.72 13.61 -11.30
CA MET A 133 11.58 14.75 -10.99
C MET A 133 12.98 14.31 -10.52
N LYS A 134 13.05 13.32 -9.62
CA LYS A 134 14.32 12.83 -9.06
C LYS A 134 15.18 12.14 -10.10
N MET A 135 14.58 11.28 -10.93
CA MET A 135 15.28 10.46 -11.93
C MET A 135 15.43 11.16 -13.29
N LYS A 136 14.82 12.34 -13.47
CA LYS A 136 14.74 13.07 -14.76
C LYS A 136 14.10 12.23 -15.87
N GLU A 137 13.10 11.43 -15.48
CA GLU A 137 12.35 10.54 -16.38
C GLU A 137 11.02 11.15 -16.80
N GLN A 138 10.43 10.66 -17.88
CA GLN A 138 9.08 11.05 -18.27
C GLN A 138 8.05 10.51 -17.30
N TYR A 139 7.15 11.37 -16.83
CA TYR A 139 6.07 11.02 -15.91
C TYR A 139 5.25 9.78 -16.35
N SER A 140 4.91 9.71 -17.65
CA SER A 140 4.14 8.60 -18.21
C SER A 140 4.86 7.25 -18.10
N HIS A 141 6.18 7.25 -18.25
CA HIS A 141 7.00 6.04 -18.09
C HIS A 141 7.00 5.60 -16.61
N VAL A 142 7.16 6.54 -15.69
CA VAL A 142 7.14 6.25 -14.25
C VAL A 142 5.78 5.73 -13.80
N VAL A 143 4.67 6.36 -14.22
CA VAL A 143 3.31 5.86 -13.94
C VAL A 143 3.11 4.44 -14.44
N ARG A 144 3.54 4.16 -15.67
CA ARG A 144 3.47 2.82 -16.25
C ARG A 144 4.29 1.82 -15.43
N HIS A 145 5.51 2.20 -15.02
CA HIS A 145 6.38 1.37 -14.19
C HIS A 145 5.73 1.03 -12.83
N ILE A 146 5.24 2.03 -12.10
CA ILE A 146 4.55 1.86 -10.81
C ILE A 146 3.36 0.90 -10.97
N ARG A 147 2.47 1.17 -11.92
CA ARG A 147 1.29 0.33 -12.16
C ARG A 147 1.65 -1.11 -12.52
N THR A 148 2.71 -1.30 -13.27
CA THR A 148 3.21 -2.64 -13.64
C THR A 148 3.70 -3.39 -12.39
N ARG A 149 4.54 -2.76 -11.57
CA ARG A 149 5.04 -3.37 -10.31
C ARG A 149 3.90 -3.78 -9.38
N LEU A 150 2.94 -2.90 -9.15
CA LEU A 150 1.80 -3.16 -8.28
C LEU A 150 0.91 -4.31 -8.80
N ARG A 151 0.68 -4.37 -10.11
CA ARG A 151 -0.07 -5.49 -10.74
C ARG A 151 0.66 -6.81 -10.57
N PHE A 152 1.98 -6.85 -10.72
CA PHE A 152 2.77 -8.06 -10.50
C PHE A 152 2.78 -8.48 -9.02
N ALA A 153 2.93 -7.54 -8.09
CA ALA A 153 2.84 -7.80 -6.65
C ALA A 153 1.47 -8.40 -6.28
N LEU A 154 0.38 -7.83 -6.82
CA LEU A 154 -0.96 -8.35 -6.61
C LEU A 154 -1.13 -9.76 -7.21
N LEU A 155 -0.70 -9.97 -8.46
CA LEU A 155 -0.76 -11.28 -9.11
C LEU A 155 0.02 -12.34 -8.32
N LYS A 156 1.24 -12.02 -7.88
CA LYS A 156 2.06 -12.90 -7.02
C LYS A 156 1.31 -13.27 -5.74
N SER A 157 0.68 -12.30 -5.09
CA SER A 157 -0.09 -12.52 -3.85
C SER A 157 -1.33 -13.40 -4.05
N VAL A 158 -2.02 -13.24 -5.18
CA VAL A 158 -3.18 -14.09 -5.55
C VAL A 158 -2.73 -15.52 -5.86
N LEU A 159 -1.66 -15.69 -6.63
CA LEU A 159 -1.11 -17.01 -6.98
C LEU A 159 -0.66 -17.79 -5.74
N VAL A 160 -0.01 -17.13 -4.78
CA VAL A 160 0.37 -17.75 -3.50
C VAL A 160 -0.89 -18.22 -2.74
N ALA A 161 -1.94 -17.39 -2.71
CA ALA A 161 -3.19 -17.77 -2.05
C ALA A 161 -3.87 -18.99 -2.69
N VAL A 162 -3.88 -19.07 -4.04
CA VAL A 162 -4.45 -20.21 -4.78
C VAL A 162 -3.61 -21.48 -4.54
N ARG A 163 -2.28 -21.38 -4.52
CA ARG A 163 -1.40 -22.52 -4.23
C ARG A 163 -1.60 -23.08 -2.82
N VAL A 164 -1.73 -22.22 -1.81
CA VAL A 164 -1.98 -22.63 -0.42
C VAL A 164 -3.30 -23.38 -0.29
N VAL A 165 -4.34 -22.97 -1.01
CA VAL A 165 -5.64 -23.67 -1.04
C VAL A 165 -5.54 -25.04 -1.71
N ARG A 166 -4.73 -25.17 -2.79
CA ARG A 166 -4.47 -26.45 -3.48
C ARG A 166 -3.51 -27.36 -2.70
N GLY A 167 -2.52 -26.79 -2.00
CA GLY A 167 -1.49 -27.54 -1.26
C GLY A 167 -2.01 -28.27 -0.01
N LYS A 168 -3.23 -27.96 0.46
CA LYS A 168 -3.93 -28.79 1.46
C LYS A 168 -4.37 -30.15 0.90
N LYS A 169 -4.18 -30.39 -0.42
CA LYS A 169 -4.46 -31.68 -1.09
C LYS A 169 -3.23 -32.38 -1.65
N SER A 170 -2.02 -31.83 -1.59
CA SER A 170 -0.80 -32.51 -2.05
C SER A 170 0.45 -31.80 -1.55
N ALA A 171 1.28 -32.52 -0.78
CA ALA A 171 2.56 -32.03 -0.31
C ALA A 171 3.61 -32.18 -1.44
N VAL A 172 4.09 -31.08 -2.00
CA VAL A 172 5.47 -30.82 -2.46
C VAL A 172 5.50 -29.39 -3.00
N VAL A 173 6.26 -28.51 -2.37
CA VAL A 173 6.40 -27.10 -2.78
C VAL A 173 7.82 -26.89 -3.29
N GLN A 174 7.96 -26.51 -4.56
CA GLN A 174 9.20 -25.91 -5.08
C GLN A 174 9.26 -24.41 -4.77
N PRO A 175 10.44 -23.84 -4.49
CA PRO A 175 10.58 -22.40 -4.18
C PRO A 175 10.27 -21.53 -5.40
N PRO A 176 9.80 -20.29 -5.18
CA PRO A 176 9.45 -19.35 -6.26
C PRO A 176 10.71 -18.89 -7.01
N LEU A 177 10.58 -18.76 -8.33
CA LEU A 177 11.56 -18.08 -9.17
C LEU A 177 11.63 -16.59 -8.80
N GLU A 178 12.79 -16.14 -8.36
CA GLU A 178 13.07 -14.71 -8.19
C GLU A 178 13.30 -14.09 -9.57
N ILE A 179 12.33 -13.31 -10.03
CA ILE A 179 12.47 -12.46 -11.21
C ILE A 179 12.78 -11.06 -10.72
N SER A 180 14.06 -10.65 -10.77
CA SER A 180 14.43 -9.27 -10.52
C SER A 180 14.32 -8.48 -11.83
N PHE A 181 13.44 -7.48 -11.86
CA PHE A 181 13.32 -6.54 -12.97
C PHE A 181 14.11 -5.28 -12.63
N ASN A 182 15.38 -5.21 -13.02
CA ASN A 182 16.12 -3.96 -13.08
C ASN A 182 15.80 -3.28 -14.42
N LEU A 183 14.82 -2.39 -14.46
CA LEU A 183 14.40 -1.64 -15.64
C LEU A 183 15.26 -0.40 -15.91
N PHE A 184 16.12 -0.02 -14.96
CA PHE A 184 17.05 1.10 -15.13
C PHE A 184 18.49 0.61 -14.88
N PRO A 185 19.38 0.64 -15.89
CA PRO A 185 20.80 0.44 -15.64
C PRO A 185 21.31 1.57 -14.73
N GLN A 186 22.02 1.21 -13.68
CA GLN A 186 22.73 2.16 -12.85
C GLN A 186 23.68 2.96 -13.75
N ALA A 187 23.51 4.27 -13.81
CA ALA A 187 24.47 5.11 -14.50
C ALA A 187 25.83 4.98 -13.79
N SER A 188 26.81 4.44 -14.49
CA SER A 188 28.20 4.49 -14.06
C SER A 188 28.63 5.95 -13.95
N VAL A 189 28.95 6.35 -12.72
CA VAL A 189 29.60 7.63 -12.45
C VAL A 189 31.09 7.38 -12.67
N ASP A 190 31.60 7.85 -13.81
CA ASP A 190 33.03 8.12 -14.03
C ASP A 190 33.36 9.52 -13.51
#